data_af2e9a12507b65053cf829836affea2d
#
_entry.id   af2e9a12507b65053cf829836affea2d
#
_cell.length_a   1.000
_cell.length_b   1.000
_cell.length_c   1.000
_cell.angle_alpha   90.00
_cell.angle_beta   90.00
_cell.angle_gamma   90.00
#
_symmetry.space_group_name_H-M   'P 1'
#
loop_
_entity.id
_entity.type
_entity.pdbx_description
1 polymer ?
#
loop_
_entity_poly.entity_id
_entity_poly.type
_entity_poly.pdbx_seq_one_letter_code
_entity_poly.pdbx_strand_id
1 'polypeptide(L)'
;MTDSVSTARPKVNRVFIWKVSLIAGLGGILYGFDMGIIAAALIFVRATFSLSTQMEEAVVSVVLVGSMLGAVVGGIVADRAGRRATLIWGGVLFIVGSILAPIAPNVFTLIAARTLLGVAIGFTSVTAPVYVSELAPPQSRGALIGLYQFALTAGIALADLAGYWLAGDHAWRTMFGLGAIPAVVFLILVLTVPESPRWLLAHGKPAEAEAVLSSHTDAAGSALLLADIRASLLVTQEKRWAALWTPTVRRALFIAVGFTVLQQVTGINTIIYYGPRIFALAGIAEDKSAIFATFLVALVNVLATIVALVLVDRVGRKPLLYWGVSGMTLSLLVLAGSFHRQAALASSLAVIATACLMVYITCFAFSMGPIGWIIVTEVFPLRLRARGVAAATLGSGTSNFIVSLTFLSLIQAAGNSATFCIYGGFCILTLFFVRFVMPETKGRELESISAEPTHSSLNRGASAGNQT
;
A
#
# COMPACT_ATOMS: atom_id res chain seq x y z
N MET A 1 -37.39 -35.97 -6.75
CA MET A 1 -36.42 -35.71 -7.78
C MET A 1 -35.67 -34.45 -7.35
N THR A 2 -34.61 -34.62 -6.60
CA THR A 2 -33.70 -33.52 -6.19
C THR A 2 -32.61 -33.44 -7.25
N ASP A 3 -32.80 -32.52 -8.18
CA ASP A 3 -31.75 -32.18 -9.15
C ASP A 3 -30.51 -31.76 -8.38
N SER A 4 -29.48 -32.59 -8.46
CA SER A 4 -28.14 -32.27 -8.06
C SER A 4 -27.63 -31.13 -8.96
N VAL A 5 -27.74 -29.89 -8.47
CA VAL A 5 -27.07 -28.74 -9.11
C VAL A 5 -25.59 -29.09 -9.13
N SER A 6 -25.13 -29.46 -10.34
CA SER A 6 -23.74 -29.75 -10.61
C SER A 6 -22.87 -28.56 -10.15
N THR A 7 -22.05 -28.78 -9.14
CA THR A 7 -21.04 -27.81 -8.63
C THR A 7 -19.83 -27.70 -9.61
N ALA A 8 -20.09 -27.76 -10.89
CA ALA A 8 -19.05 -27.59 -11.91
C ALA A 8 -18.49 -26.16 -11.82
N ARG A 9 -17.24 -26.05 -11.42
CA ARG A 9 -16.52 -24.77 -11.35
C ARG A 9 -16.46 -24.14 -12.75
N PRO A 10 -16.81 -22.86 -12.91
CA PRO A 10 -16.76 -22.20 -14.21
C PRO A 10 -15.35 -22.30 -14.81
N LYS A 11 -15.28 -22.79 -16.05
CA LYS A 11 -14.00 -22.84 -16.80
C LYS A 11 -13.66 -21.43 -17.26
N VAL A 12 -12.69 -20.81 -16.61
CA VAL A 12 -12.22 -19.47 -16.98
C VAL A 12 -11.03 -19.55 -17.94
N ASN A 13 -11.02 -18.68 -18.93
CA ASN A 13 -9.93 -18.60 -19.91
C ASN A 13 -8.62 -18.19 -19.22
N ARG A 14 -7.59 -19.07 -19.28
CA ARG A 14 -6.29 -18.84 -18.64
C ARG A 14 -5.59 -17.58 -19.16
N VAL A 15 -5.67 -17.30 -20.47
CA VAL A 15 -5.03 -16.11 -21.08
C VAL A 15 -5.63 -14.82 -20.50
N PHE A 16 -6.94 -14.83 -20.26
CA PHE A 16 -7.60 -13.68 -19.63
C PHE A 16 -7.15 -13.46 -18.18
N ILE A 17 -7.07 -14.53 -17.39
CA ILE A 17 -6.54 -14.45 -16.00
C ILE A 17 -5.12 -13.90 -16.00
N TRP A 18 -4.26 -14.34 -16.93
CA TRP A 18 -2.91 -13.82 -17.06
C TRP A 18 -2.87 -12.33 -17.38
N LYS A 19 -3.71 -11.85 -18.30
CA LYS A 19 -3.79 -10.41 -18.61
C LYS A 19 -4.21 -9.58 -17.39
N VAL A 20 -5.24 -10.02 -16.68
CA VAL A 20 -5.72 -9.37 -15.45
C VAL A 20 -4.65 -9.38 -14.35
N SER A 21 -3.93 -10.50 -14.21
CA SER A 21 -2.80 -10.62 -13.28
C SER A 21 -1.67 -9.66 -13.60
N LEU A 22 -1.32 -9.54 -14.89
CA LEU A 22 -0.28 -8.61 -15.34
C LEU A 22 -0.67 -7.14 -15.11
N ILE A 23 -1.94 -6.77 -15.30
CA ILE A 23 -2.42 -5.42 -15.00
C ILE A 23 -2.29 -5.12 -13.50
N ALA A 24 -2.68 -6.09 -12.64
CA ALA A 24 -2.47 -5.96 -11.19
C ALA A 24 -0.99 -5.79 -10.85
N GLY A 25 -0.13 -6.66 -11.41
CA GLY A 25 1.31 -6.62 -11.18
C GLY A 25 1.95 -5.32 -11.67
N LEU A 26 1.66 -4.90 -12.90
CA LEU A 26 2.22 -3.65 -13.44
C LEU A 26 1.71 -2.42 -12.69
N GLY A 27 0.45 -2.38 -12.26
CA GLY A 27 -0.07 -1.32 -11.40
C GLY A 27 0.71 -1.21 -10.08
N GLY A 28 1.06 -2.35 -9.47
CA GLY A 28 1.94 -2.42 -8.30
C GLY A 28 3.36 -1.95 -8.61
N ILE A 29 3.96 -2.43 -9.73
CA ILE A 29 5.31 -2.02 -10.15
C ILE A 29 5.39 -0.51 -10.39
N LEU A 30 4.40 0.11 -11.05
CA LEU A 30 4.38 1.55 -11.29
C LEU A 30 4.46 2.34 -9.99
N TYR A 31 3.64 1.96 -9.02
CA TYR A 31 3.64 2.62 -7.71
C TYR A 31 4.96 2.39 -6.97
N GLY A 32 5.42 1.14 -6.91
CA GLY A 32 6.66 0.77 -6.23
C GLY A 32 7.89 1.41 -6.88
N PHE A 33 7.93 1.47 -8.21
CA PHE A 33 9.05 2.08 -8.94
C PHE A 33 9.17 3.58 -8.63
N ASP A 34 8.06 4.34 -8.62
CA ASP A 34 8.10 5.76 -8.25
C ASP A 34 8.53 5.97 -6.80
N MET A 35 8.09 5.08 -5.88
CA MET A 35 8.49 5.13 -4.48
C MET A 35 9.99 4.86 -4.27
N GLY A 36 10.57 3.92 -5.01
CA GLY A 36 11.98 3.55 -4.86
C GLY A 36 12.91 4.51 -5.57
N ILE A 37 12.59 4.90 -6.82
CA ILE A 37 13.52 5.67 -7.65
C ILE A 37 13.86 7.03 -7.07
N ILE A 38 12.98 7.65 -6.29
CA ILE A 38 13.22 8.93 -5.65
C ILE A 38 14.35 8.84 -4.63
N ALA A 39 14.52 7.70 -3.95
CA ALA A 39 15.57 7.53 -2.95
C ALA A 39 16.97 7.70 -3.55
N ALA A 40 17.23 7.08 -4.70
CA ALA A 40 18.48 7.21 -5.42
C ALA A 40 18.60 8.56 -6.15
N ALA A 41 17.53 8.98 -6.83
CA ALA A 41 17.55 10.21 -7.62
C ALA A 41 17.74 11.47 -6.77
N LEU A 42 17.21 11.50 -5.53
CA LEU A 42 17.24 12.67 -4.65
C LEU A 42 18.65 13.17 -4.37
N ILE A 43 19.63 12.27 -4.26
CA ILE A 43 21.04 12.60 -4.04
C ILE A 43 21.54 13.55 -5.14
N PHE A 44 21.27 13.19 -6.38
CA PHE A 44 21.73 13.93 -7.57
C PHE A 44 20.86 15.15 -7.87
N VAL A 45 19.55 15.06 -7.63
CA VAL A 45 18.60 16.20 -7.74
C VAL A 45 18.98 17.30 -6.78
N ARG A 46 19.33 16.94 -5.52
CA ARG A 46 19.82 17.88 -4.51
C ARG A 46 21.06 18.61 -4.99
N ALA A 47 22.05 17.89 -5.51
CA ALA A 47 23.29 18.49 -6.02
C ALA A 47 23.04 19.39 -7.25
N THR A 48 22.15 18.95 -8.18
CA THR A 48 21.85 19.69 -9.41
C THR A 48 21.16 21.03 -9.15
N PHE A 49 20.21 21.07 -8.21
CA PHE A 49 19.39 22.26 -7.93
C PHE A 49 19.78 22.95 -6.62
N SER A 50 20.84 22.51 -5.92
CA SER A 50 21.30 23.05 -4.63
C SER A 50 20.15 23.15 -3.61
N LEU A 51 19.39 22.07 -3.43
CA LEU A 51 18.17 22.09 -2.63
C LEU A 51 18.44 22.30 -1.15
N SER A 52 17.58 23.12 -0.51
CA SER A 52 17.46 23.15 0.95
C SER A 52 16.74 21.87 1.44
N THR A 53 16.88 21.57 2.73
CA THR A 53 16.20 20.41 3.34
C THR A 53 14.69 20.41 3.12
N GLN A 54 14.04 21.57 3.29
CA GLN A 54 12.59 21.69 3.08
C GLN A 54 12.20 21.43 1.61
N MET A 55 13.07 21.83 0.67
CA MET A 55 12.82 21.59 -0.74
C MET A 55 13.04 20.11 -1.11
N GLU A 56 14.03 19.44 -0.49
CA GLU A 56 14.20 17.98 -0.62
C GLU A 56 12.94 17.24 -0.14
N GLU A 57 12.44 17.59 1.06
CA GLU A 57 11.22 17.02 1.64
C GLU A 57 9.99 17.29 0.74
N ALA A 58 9.88 18.49 0.17
CA ALA A 58 8.79 18.83 -0.75
C ALA A 58 8.84 17.99 -2.03
N VAL A 59 10.03 17.83 -2.65
CA VAL A 59 10.22 17.00 -3.85
C VAL A 59 9.82 15.55 -3.59
N VAL A 60 10.14 15.00 -2.40
CA VAL A 60 9.77 13.62 -2.03
C VAL A 60 8.28 13.51 -1.74
N SER A 61 7.72 14.40 -0.92
CA SER A 61 6.38 14.24 -0.36
C SER A 61 5.26 14.67 -1.30
N VAL A 62 5.52 15.54 -2.29
CA VAL A 62 4.46 16.10 -3.14
C VAL A 62 3.72 15.04 -3.96
N VAL A 63 4.37 13.94 -4.32
CA VAL A 63 3.73 12.82 -5.00
C VAL A 63 2.56 12.24 -4.18
N LEU A 64 2.65 12.30 -2.85
CA LEU A 64 1.60 11.84 -1.95
C LEU A 64 0.37 12.74 -2.00
N VAL A 65 0.57 14.07 -2.10
CA VAL A 65 -0.53 15.02 -2.34
C VAL A 65 -1.20 14.71 -3.67
N GLY A 66 -0.40 14.54 -4.73
CA GLY A 66 -0.90 14.12 -6.03
C GLY A 66 -1.69 12.81 -5.96
N SER A 67 -1.19 11.81 -5.23
CA SER A 67 -1.86 10.50 -5.12
C SER A 67 -3.18 10.57 -4.35
N MET A 68 -3.29 11.39 -3.31
CA MET A 68 -4.54 11.62 -2.61
C MET A 68 -5.57 12.30 -3.52
N LEU A 69 -5.18 13.35 -4.25
CA LEU A 69 -6.03 14.01 -5.23
C LEU A 69 -6.44 13.05 -6.34
N GLY A 70 -5.47 12.29 -6.85
CA GLY A 70 -5.69 11.26 -7.87
C GLY A 70 -6.62 10.15 -7.40
N ALA A 71 -6.53 9.71 -6.16
CA ALA A 71 -7.42 8.69 -5.59
C ALA A 71 -8.88 9.18 -5.53
N VAL A 72 -9.10 10.43 -5.13
CA VAL A 72 -10.44 11.03 -5.08
C VAL A 72 -11.01 11.21 -6.48
N VAL A 73 -10.26 11.86 -7.36
CA VAL A 73 -10.70 12.11 -8.75
C VAL A 73 -10.84 10.82 -9.53
N GLY A 74 -9.86 9.91 -9.40
CA GLY A 74 -9.86 8.60 -10.03
C GLY A 74 -11.05 7.75 -9.62
N GLY A 75 -11.44 7.77 -8.34
CA GLY A 75 -12.66 7.11 -7.87
C GLY A 75 -13.92 7.64 -8.56
N ILE A 76 -14.05 8.97 -8.68
CA ILE A 76 -15.19 9.62 -9.39
C ILE A 76 -15.18 9.25 -10.88
N VAL A 77 -14.02 9.25 -11.53
CA VAL A 77 -13.88 8.88 -12.94
C VAL A 77 -14.19 7.40 -13.13
N ALA A 78 -13.70 6.52 -12.24
CA ALA A 78 -13.97 5.08 -12.29
C ALA A 78 -15.46 4.75 -12.17
N ASP A 79 -16.20 5.53 -11.38
CA ASP A 79 -17.64 5.35 -11.26
C ASP A 79 -18.40 5.87 -12.48
N ARG A 80 -17.98 7.00 -13.07
CA ARG A 80 -18.69 7.64 -14.19
C ARG A 80 -18.29 7.09 -15.57
N ALA A 81 -16.98 6.98 -15.81
CA ALA A 81 -16.43 6.62 -17.14
C ALA A 81 -15.97 5.15 -17.24
N GLY A 82 -15.94 4.42 -16.12
CA GLY A 82 -15.54 3.03 -16.07
C GLY A 82 -14.13 2.81 -15.54
N ARG A 83 -13.86 1.57 -15.15
CA ARG A 83 -12.60 1.17 -14.54
C ARG A 83 -11.47 1.19 -15.57
N ARG A 84 -11.75 0.65 -16.77
CA ARG A 84 -10.80 0.62 -17.88
C ARG A 84 -10.38 2.03 -18.30
N ALA A 85 -11.33 2.94 -18.48
CA ALA A 85 -11.04 4.32 -18.85
C ALA A 85 -10.16 5.02 -17.81
N THR A 86 -10.43 4.81 -16.53
CA THR A 86 -9.61 5.37 -15.42
C THR A 86 -8.19 4.85 -15.44
N LEU A 87 -7.99 3.54 -15.69
CA LEU A 87 -6.65 2.95 -15.80
C LEU A 87 -5.90 3.47 -17.03
N ILE A 88 -6.57 3.70 -18.16
CA ILE A 88 -5.98 4.33 -19.36
C ILE A 88 -5.47 5.73 -19.00
N TRP A 89 -6.30 6.57 -18.39
CA TRP A 89 -5.87 7.90 -17.96
C TRP A 89 -4.73 7.86 -16.95
N GLY A 90 -4.78 6.93 -15.99
CA GLY A 90 -3.67 6.70 -15.05
C GLY A 90 -2.36 6.36 -15.77
N GLY A 91 -2.39 5.45 -16.74
CA GLY A 91 -1.23 5.10 -17.57
C GLY A 91 -0.70 6.28 -18.39
N VAL A 92 -1.59 7.04 -19.05
CA VAL A 92 -1.21 8.23 -19.82
C VAL A 92 -0.56 9.29 -18.92
N LEU A 93 -1.18 9.62 -17.79
CA LEU A 93 -0.64 10.60 -16.84
C LEU A 93 0.72 10.17 -16.29
N PHE A 94 0.91 8.86 -16.04
CA PHE A 94 2.19 8.32 -15.58
C PHE A 94 3.28 8.48 -16.66
N ILE A 95 2.98 8.16 -17.93
CA ILE A 95 3.92 8.35 -19.05
C ILE A 95 4.30 9.82 -19.17
N VAL A 96 3.30 10.72 -19.17
CA VAL A 96 3.55 12.17 -19.28
C VAL A 96 4.41 12.66 -18.11
N GLY A 97 4.10 12.27 -16.88
CA GLY A 97 4.90 12.62 -15.70
C GLY A 97 6.32 12.09 -15.76
N SER A 98 6.50 10.83 -16.23
CA SER A 98 7.82 10.21 -16.41
C SER A 98 8.66 10.83 -17.54
N ILE A 99 8.03 11.53 -18.48
CA ILE A 99 8.73 12.31 -19.52
C ILE A 99 9.03 13.72 -19.02
N LEU A 100 8.11 14.35 -18.28
CA LEU A 100 8.27 15.71 -17.79
C LEU A 100 9.34 15.81 -16.68
N ALA A 101 9.43 14.81 -15.80
CA ALA A 101 10.41 14.83 -14.72
C ALA A 101 11.87 14.90 -15.20
N PRO A 102 12.31 14.08 -16.19
CA PRO A 102 13.66 14.15 -16.77
C PRO A 102 14.01 15.50 -17.42
N ILE A 103 13.05 16.13 -18.07
CA ILE A 103 13.27 17.39 -18.80
C ILE A 103 13.10 18.64 -17.93
N ALA A 104 12.82 18.48 -16.63
CA ALA A 104 12.59 19.59 -15.72
C ALA A 104 13.81 20.53 -15.67
N PRO A 105 13.64 21.82 -16.00
CA PRO A 105 14.73 22.81 -15.98
C PRO A 105 15.02 23.35 -14.57
N ASN A 106 14.06 23.24 -13.67
CA ASN A 106 14.14 23.71 -12.28
C ASN A 106 13.33 22.84 -11.35
N VAL A 107 13.50 23.03 -10.04
CA VAL A 107 12.86 22.23 -9.01
C VAL A 107 11.31 22.36 -9.01
N PHE A 108 10.77 23.52 -9.35
CA PHE A 108 9.31 23.71 -9.37
C PHE A 108 8.64 22.90 -10.49
N THR A 109 9.27 22.82 -11.66
CA THR A 109 8.83 21.97 -12.75
C THR A 109 8.93 20.50 -12.37
N LEU A 110 9.99 20.10 -11.65
CA LEU A 110 10.13 18.74 -11.12
C LEU A 110 9.00 18.42 -10.11
N ILE A 111 8.70 19.34 -9.19
CA ILE A 111 7.60 19.21 -8.23
C ILE A 111 6.25 19.04 -8.97
N ALA A 112 6.00 19.84 -10.02
CA ALA A 112 4.79 19.70 -10.83
C ALA A 112 4.71 18.33 -11.53
N ALA A 113 5.80 17.86 -12.12
CA ALA A 113 5.88 16.53 -12.74
C ALA A 113 5.66 15.40 -11.72
N ARG A 114 6.22 15.50 -10.51
CA ARG A 114 5.99 14.54 -9.43
C ARG A 114 4.56 14.59 -8.90
N THR A 115 3.94 15.76 -8.83
CA THR A 115 2.51 15.87 -8.50
C THR A 115 1.66 15.12 -9.52
N LEU A 116 1.99 15.26 -10.82
CA LEU A 116 1.29 14.55 -11.89
C LEU A 116 1.49 13.04 -11.80
N LEU A 117 2.71 12.56 -11.51
CA LEU A 117 2.98 11.14 -11.23
C LEU A 117 2.15 10.65 -10.04
N GLY A 118 2.05 11.47 -8.98
CA GLY A 118 1.16 11.18 -7.85
C GLY A 118 -0.29 11.02 -8.29
N VAL A 119 -0.83 11.93 -9.07
CA VAL A 119 -2.22 11.80 -9.60
C VAL A 119 -2.38 10.50 -10.38
N ALA A 120 -1.44 10.14 -11.22
CA ALA A 120 -1.43 8.87 -11.97
C ALA A 120 -1.45 7.65 -11.04
N ILE A 121 -0.61 7.67 -9.98
CA ILE A 121 -0.59 6.64 -8.94
C ILE A 121 -1.95 6.56 -8.24
N GLY A 122 -2.57 7.69 -7.91
CA GLY A 122 -3.89 7.70 -7.29
C GLY A 122 -4.97 7.06 -8.16
N PHE A 123 -4.99 7.35 -9.47
CA PHE A 123 -5.89 6.73 -10.45
C PHE A 123 -5.70 5.20 -10.49
N THR A 124 -4.46 4.74 -10.57
CA THR A 124 -4.15 3.32 -10.72
C THR A 124 -4.31 2.54 -9.43
N SER A 125 -3.86 3.06 -8.29
CA SER A 125 -3.87 2.35 -6.99
C SER A 125 -5.28 2.10 -6.44
N VAL A 126 -6.23 3.00 -6.69
CA VAL A 126 -7.63 2.79 -6.31
C VAL A 126 -8.35 1.89 -7.30
N THR A 127 -8.08 2.06 -8.61
CA THR A 127 -8.88 1.40 -9.64
C THR A 127 -8.39 0.01 -9.98
N ALA A 128 -7.06 -0.25 -10.01
CA ALA A 128 -6.53 -1.54 -10.43
C ALA A 128 -6.95 -2.71 -9.53
N PRO A 129 -6.88 -2.63 -8.19
CA PRO A 129 -7.36 -3.71 -7.33
C PRO A 129 -8.87 -3.96 -7.47
N VAL A 130 -9.66 -2.91 -7.63
CA VAL A 130 -11.12 -3.01 -7.84
C VAL A 130 -11.41 -3.69 -9.18
N TYR A 131 -10.80 -3.22 -10.26
CA TYR A 131 -10.95 -3.78 -11.59
C TYR A 131 -10.58 -5.27 -11.64
N VAL A 132 -9.45 -5.61 -11.04
CA VAL A 132 -8.99 -7.01 -10.92
C VAL A 132 -9.98 -7.85 -10.13
N SER A 133 -10.50 -7.34 -9.01
CA SER A 133 -11.48 -8.08 -8.18
C SER A 133 -12.84 -8.27 -8.85
N GLU A 134 -13.22 -7.37 -9.77
CA GLU A 134 -14.47 -7.44 -10.55
C GLU A 134 -14.36 -8.41 -11.75
N LEU A 135 -13.16 -8.63 -12.28
CA LEU A 135 -12.90 -9.54 -13.40
C LEU A 135 -12.43 -10.93 -12.96
N ALA A 136 -11.78 -11.03 -11.80
CA ALA A 136 -11.21 -12.28 -11.33
C ALA A 136 -12.27 -13.23 -10.76
N PRO A 137 -12.12 -14.55 -11.00
CA PRO A 137 -12.91 -15.55 -10.30
C PRO A 137 -12.75 -15.43 -8.79
N PRO A 138 -13.81 -15.71 -7.98
CA PRO A 138 -13.75 -15.58 -6.53
C PRO A 138 -12.55 -16.26 -5.87
N GLN A 139 -12.14 -17.43 -6.41
CA GLN A 139 -11.05 -18.26 -5.88
C GLN A 139 -9.65 -17.60 -6.06
N SER A 140 -9.48 -16.75 -7.07
CA SER A 140 -8.19 -16.13 -7.39
C SER A 140 -8.05 -14.68 -6.90
N ARG A 141 -9.12 -14.05 -6.41
CA ARG A 141 -9.13 -12.64 -5.98
C ARG A 141 -8.06 -12.32 -4.94
N GLY A 142 -7.94 -13.16 -3.89
CA GLY A 142 -6.93 -12.97 -2.85
C GLY A 142 -5.51 -13.06 -3.38
N ALA A 143 -5.23 -14.04 -4.24
CA ALA A 143 -3.92 -14.20 -4.86
C ALA A 143 -3.54 -13.00 -5.76
N LEU A 144 -4.51 -12.43 -6.48
CA LEU A 144 -4.27 -11.27 -7.36
C LEU A 144 -4.05 -9.97 -6.58
N ILE A 145 -4.74 -9.78 -5.45
CA ILE A 145 -4.47 -8.66 -4.54
C ILE A 145 -3.08 -8.84 -3.91
N GLY A 146 -2.70 -10.07 -3.52
CA GLY A 146 -1.35 -10.39 -3.04
C GLY A 146 -0.29 -10.13 -4.10
N LEU A 147 -0.58 -10.42 -5.38
CA LEU A 147 0.31 -10.12 -6.51
C LEU A 147 0.55 -8.62 -6.69
N TYR A 148 -0.48 -7.78 -6.52
CA TYR A 148 -0.33 -6.33 -6.53
C TYR A 148 0.66 -5.85 -5.45
N GLN A 149 0.50 -6.35 -4.21
CA GLN A 149 1.39 -5.99 -3.10
C GLN A 149 2.82 -6.50 -3.31
N PHE A 150 2.99 -7.74 -3.78
CA PHE A 150 4.30 -8.29 -4.16
C PHE A 150 4.96 -7.46 -5.26
N ALA A 151 4.20 -7.11 -6.30
CA ALA A 151 4.69 -6.32 -7.42
C ALA A 151 5.08 -4.90 -7.02
N LEU A 152 4.39 -4.30 -6.03
CA LEU A 152 4.75 -3.02 -5.44
C LEU A 152 6.14 -3.09 -4.77
N THR A 153 6.37 -4.08 -3.91
CA THR A 153 7.68 -4.24 -3.26
C THR A 153 8.79 -4.60 -4.25
N ALA A 154 8.48 -5.41 -5.27
CA ALA A 154 9.41 -5.70 -6.37
C ALA A 154 9.72 -4.44 -7.20
N GLY A 155 8.74 -3.57 -7.43
CA GLY A 155 8.91 -2.28 -8.08
C GLY A 155 9.89 -1.37 -7.35
N ILE A 156 9.81 -1.31 -6.01
CA ILE A 156 10.77 -0.57 -5.17
C ILE A 156 12.18 -1.13 -5.39
N ALA A 157 12.35 -2.44 -5.27
CA ALA A 157 13.67 -3.07 -5.43
C ALA A 157 14.24 -2.89 -6.85
N LEU A 158 13.41 -2.96 -7.89
CA LEU A 158 13.82 -2.69 -9.27
C LEU A 158 14.25 -1.23 -9.46
N ALA A 159 13.57 -0.29 -8.82
CA ALA A 159 13.93 1.13 -8.85
C ALA A 159 15.27 1.39 -8.17
N ASP A 160 15.49 0.83 -6.98
CA ASP A 160 16.77 0.95 -6.25
C ASP A 160 17.90 0.31 -7.05
N LEU A 161 17.68 -0.84 -7.69
CA LEU A 161 18.66 -1.49 -8.56
C LEU A 161 18.99 -0.63 -9.79
N ALA A 162 17.99 -0.04 -10.43
CA ALA A 162 18.18 0.90 -11.53
C ALA A 162 18.94 2.15 -11.06
N GLY A 163 18.61 2.66 -9.88
CA GLY A 163 19.34 3.75 -9.23
C GLY A 163 20.81 3.43 -9.00
N TYR A 164 21.10 2.19 -8.52
CA TYR A 164 22.49 1.73 -8.33
C TYR A 164 23.29 1.69 -9.64
N TRP A 165 22.72 1.18 -10.71
CA TRP A 165 23.40 1.10 -12.01
C TRP A 165 23.68 2.48 -12.61
N LEU A 166 22.74 3.44 -12.45
CA LEU A 166 22.83 4.78 -12.98
C LEU A 166 23.54 5.77 -12.05
N ALA A 167 23.90 5.37 -10.83
CA ALA A 167 24.54 6.26 -9.85
C ALA A 167 25.90 6.77 -10.31
N GLY A 168 26.68 5.94 -11.05
CA GLY A 168 28.02 6.34 -11.55
C GLY A 168 27.99 7.48 -12.54
N ASP A 169 26.91 7.62 -13.30
CA ASP A 169 26.74 8.67 -14.32
C ASP A 169 25.95 9.87 -13.80
N HIS A 170 25.58 9.89 -12.53
CA HIS A 170 24.70 10.89 -11.92
C HIS A 170 23.39 11.14 -12.68
N ALA A 171 22.87 10.10 -13.35
CA ALA A 171 21.84 10.18 -14.37
C ALA A 171 20.41 10.18 -13.77
N TRP A 172 20.12 11.07 -12.80
CA TRP A 172 18.80 11.14 -12.17
C TRP A 172 17.65 11.37 -13.17
N ARG A 173 17.95 12.07 -14.29
CA ARG A 173 16.98 12.26 -15.37
C ARG A 173 16.58 10.93 -16.00
N THR A 174 17.55 10.08 -16.30
CA THR A 174 17.31 8.72 -16.81
C THR A 174 16.58 7.86 -15.79
N MET A 175 16.91 7.99 -14.49
CA MET A 175 16.23 7.27 -13.41
C MET A 175 14.72 7.54 -13.45
N PHE A 176 14.27 8.79 -13.51
CA PHE A 176 12.85 9.12 -13.64
C PHE A 176 12.25 8.67 -14.97
N GLY A 177 12.99 8.83 -16.06
CA GLY A 177 12.53 8.45 -17.41
C GLY A 177 12.26 6.94 -17.56
N LEU A 178 13.00 6.09 -16.86
CA LEU A 178 12.78 4.64 -16.86
C LEU A 178 11.37 4.24 -16.40
N GLY A 179 10.71 5.05 -15.57
CA GLY A 179 9.32 4.83 -15.16
C GLY A 179 8.33 4.82 -16.33
N ALA A 180 8.66 5.43 -17.47
CA ALA A 180 7.83 5.40 -18.66
C ALA A 180 7.72 3.99 -19.26
N ILE A 181 8.75 3.14 -19.13
CA ILE A 181 8.78 1.79 -19.72
C ILE A 181 7.64 0.92 -19.16
N PRO A 182 7.55 0.65 -17.84
CA PRO A 182 6.45 -0.14 -17.29
C PRO A 182 5.09 0.56 -17.50
N ALA A 183 5.04 1.90 -17.57
CA ALA A 183 3.80 2.63 -17.82
C ALA A 183 3.26 2.43 -19.25
N VAL A 184 4.13 2.40 -20.25
CA VAL A 184 3.74 2.08 -21.64
C VAL A 184 3.24 0.65 -21.74
N VAL A 185 3.94 -0.32 -21.13
CA VAL A 185 3.52 -1.73 -21.10
C VAL A 185 2.16 -1.87 -20.40
N PHE A 186 1.98 -1.19 -19.26
CA PHE A 186 0.71 -1.15 -18.54
C PHE A 186 -0.42 -0.59 -19.43
N LEU A 187 -0.21 0.54 -20.08
CA LEU A 187 -1.20 1.17 -20.96
C LEU A 187 -1.59 0.24 -22.12
N ILE A 188 -0.61 -0.34 -22.81
CA ILE A 188 -0.86 -1.29 -23.90
C ILE A 188 -1.71 -2.46 -23.40
N LEU A 189 -1.39 -3.01 -22.23
CA LEU A 189 -2.14 -4.13 -21.66
C LEU A 189 -3.58 -3.74 -21.33
N VAL A 190 -3.80 -2.58 -20.69
CA VAL A 190 -5.14 -2.07 -20.35
C VAL A 190 -5.99 -1.84 -21.62
N LEU A 191 -5.37 -1.45 -22.72
CA LEU A 191 -6.09 -1.30 -24.00
C LEU A 191 -6.63 -2.64 -24.56
N THR A 192 -6.04 -3.79 -24.19
CA THR A 192 -6.44 -5.13 -24.67
C THR A 192 -7.51 -5.82 -23.83
N VAL A 193 -7.94 -5.24 -22.72
CA VAL A 193 -8.93 -5.84 -21.81
C VAL A 193 -10.26 -5.09 -21.88
N PRO A 194 -11.40 -5.78 -21.62
CA PRO A 194 -12.73 -5.17 -21.66
C PRO A 194 -12.99 -4.29 -20.41
N GLU A 195 -14.11 -3.58 -20.42
CA GLU A 195 -14.62 -2.90 -19.22
C GLU A 195 -15.18 -3.90 -18.20
N SER A 196 -15.27 -3.49 -16.94
CA SER A 196 -15.81 -4.32 -15.85
C SER A 196 -17.27 -4.74 -16.11
N PRO A 197 -17.63 -6.04 -16.03
CA PRO A 197 -19.01 -6.51 -16.15
C PRO A 197 -19.91 -5.88 -15.08
N ARG A 198 -19.38 -5.66 -13.87
CA ARG A 198 -20.11 -5.04 -12.78
C ARG A 198 -20.45 -3.58 -13.08
N TRP A 199 -19.51 -2.83 -13.64
CA TRP A 199 -19.74 -1.46 -14.05
C TRP A 199 -20.76 -1.37 -15.19
N LEU A 200 -20.64 -2.26 -16.19
CA LEU A 200 -21.56 -2.33 -17.32
C LEU A 200 -23.00 -2.59 -16.86
N LEU A 201 -23.20 -3.56 -15.96
CA LEU A 201 -24.52 -3.83 -15.38
C LEU A 201 -25.07 -2.64 -14.58
N ALA A 202 -24.25 -1.98 -13.78
CA ALA A 202 -24.65 -0.82 -12.99
C ALA A 202 -25.08 0.38 -13.86
N HIS A 203 -24.60 0.42 -15.13
CA HIS A 203 -24.90 1.49 -16.10
C HIS A 203 -25.93 1.08 -17.16
N GLY A 204 -26.71 0.02 -16.93
CA GLY A 204 -27.78 -0.39 -17.82
C GLY A 204 -27.32 -1.02 -19.14
N LYS A 205 -26.14 -1.64 -19.17
CA LYS A 205 -25.54 -2.31 -20.34
C LYS A 205 -25.43 -3.83 -20.16
N PRO A 206 -26.55 -4.54 -19.93
CA PRO A 206 -26.50 -5.98 -19.61
C PRO A 206 -25.96 -6.83 -20.75
N ALA A 207 -26.24 -6.49 -22.01
CA ALA A 207 -25.76 -7.24 -23.17
C ALA A 207 -24.22 -7.18 -23.30
N GLU A 208 -23.61 -5.99 -23.06
CA GLU A 208 -22.15 -5.84 -23.04
C GLU A 208 -21.52 -6.63 -21.88
N ALA A 209 -22.15 -6.60 -20.70
CA ALA A 209 -21.68 -7.35 -19.53
C ALA A 209 -21.69 -8.87 -19.77
N GLU A 210 -22.78 -9.39 -20.39
CA GLU A 210 -22.89 -10.79 -20.78
C GLU A 210 -21.87 -11.19 -21.83
N ALA A 211 -21.64 -10.35 -22.85
CA ALA A 211 -20.62 -10.57 -23.86
C ALA A 211 -19.20 -10.66 -23.24
N VAL A 212 -18.89 -9.80 -22.27
CA VAL A 212 -17.62 -9.87 -21.54
C VAL A 212 -17.51 -11.16 -20.75
N LEU A 213 -18.52 -11.57 -19.99
CA LEU A 213 -18.48 -12.78 -19.21
C LEU A 213 -18.41 -14.04 -20.08
N SER A 214 -19.20 -14.12 -21.15
CA SER A 214 -19.22 -15.27 -22.06
C SER A 214 -17.92 -15.44 -22.88
N SER A 215 -17.17 -14.35 -23.09
CA SER A 215 -15.87 -14.45 -23.76
C SER A 215 -14.78 -15.08 -22.88
N HIS A 216 -15.01 -15.17 -21.56
CA HIS A 216 -14.00 -15.61 -20.59
C HIS A 216 -14.43 -16.81 -19.75
N THR A 217 -15.73 -17.15 -19.74
CA THR A 217 -16.29 -18.30 -19.01
C THR A 217 -17.23 -19.11 -19.89
N ASP A 218 -17.56 -20.32 -19.46
CA ASP A 218 -18.62 -21.11 -20.09
C ASP A 218 -20.01 -20.50 -19.84
N ALA A 219 -21.02 -20.91 -20.58
CA ALA A 219 -22.36 -20.33 -20.52
C ALA A 219 -22.99 -20.45 -19.12
N ALA A 220 -22.78 -21.58 -18.42
CA ALA A 220 -23.28 -21.78 -17.07
C ALA A 220 -22.58 -20.86 -16.04
N GLY A 221 -21.27 -20.71 -16.14
CA GLY A 221 -20.48 -19.80 -15.31
C GLY A 221 -20.82 -18.33 -15.56
N SER A 222 -21.07 -17.95 -16.82
CA SER A 222 -21.50 -16.59 -17.17
C SER A 222 -22.83 -16.23 -16.51
N ALA A 223 -23.82 -17.13 -16.59
CA ALA A 223 -25.14 -16.92 -15.99
C ALA A 223 -25.06 -16.81 -14.45
N LEU A 224 -24.26 -17.67 -13.80
CA LEU A 224 -24.04 -17.62 -12.35
C LEU A 224 -23.38 -16.30 -11.91
N LEU A 225 -22.29 -15.89 -12.57
CA LEU A 225 -21.59 -14.63 -12.26
C LEU A 225 -22.50 -13.43 -12.48
N LEU A 226 -23.31 -13.45 -13.53
CA LEU A 226 -24.27 -12.38 -13.85
C LEU A 226 -25.34 -12.25 -12.76
N ALA A 227 -25.87 -13.37 -12.27
CA ALA A 227 -26.82 -13.41 -11.16
C ALA A 227 -26.19 -12.89 -9.85
N ASP A 228 -24.96 -13.29 -9.55
CA ASP A 228 -24.22 -12.88 -8.35
C ASP A 228 -23.94 -11.36 -8.36
N ILE A 229 -23.50 -10.82 -9.51
CA ILE A 229 -23.29 -9.38 -9.68
C ILE A 229 -24.62 -8.63 -9.50
N ARG A 230 -25.71 -9.08 -10.12
CA ARG A 230 -27.03 -8.46 -9.97
C ARG A 230 -27.48 -8.45 -8.51
N ALA A 231 -27.36 -9.56 -7.79
CA ALA A 231 -27.66 -9.66 -6.37
C ALA A 231 -26.82 -8.67 -5.53
N SER A 232 -25.53 -8.55 -5.85
CA SER A 232 -24.61 -7.62 -5.15
C SER A 232 -24.94 -6.13 -5.40
N LEU A 233 -25.50 -5.80 -6.56
CA LEU A 233 -25.92 -4.44 -6.89
C LEU A 233 -27.21 -4.03 -6.16
N LEU A 234 -28.01 -4.98 -5.70
CA LEU A 234 -29.21 -4.72 -4.89
C LEU A 234 -28.86 -4.26 -3.46
N VAL A 235 -27.63 -4.55 -2.99
CA VAL A 235 -27.18 -4.07 -1.69
C VAL A 235 -26.97 -2.56 -1.75
N THR A 236 -27.90 -1.83 -1.15
CA THR A 236 -27.84 -0.36 -1.11
C THR A 236 -26.60 0.10 -0.33
N GLN A 237 -25.68 0.77 -1.01
CA GLN A 237 -24.54 1.41 -0.37
C GLN A 237 -25.00 2.69 0.34
N GLU A 238 -24.61 2.86 1.58
CA GLU A 238 -24.85 4.10 2.31
C GLU A 238 -23.99 5.23 1.73
N LYS A 239 -24.60 6.31 1.27
CA LYS A 239 -23.90 7.44 0.59
C LYS A 239 -23.53 8.59 1.53
N ARG A 240 -23.95 8.59 2.79
CA ARG A 240 -23.73 9.70 3.73
C ARG A 240 -22.46 9.47 4.54
N TRP A 241 -21.49 10.37 4.47
CA TRP A 241 -20.28 10.33 5.30
C TRP A 241 -20.58 10.36 6.80
N ALA A 242 -21.66 11.08 7.19
CA ALA A 242 -22.12 11.14 8.57
C ALA A 242 -22.45 9.75 9.15
N ALA A 243 -22.78 8.77 8.33
CA ALA A 243 -23.06 7.40 8.79
C ALA A 243 -21.84 6.70 9.39
N LEU A 244 -20.61 7.14 9.08
CA LEU A 244 -19.39 6.63 9.71
C LEU A 244 -19.26 7.03 11.18
N TRP A 245 -19.92 8.13 11.59
CA TRP A 245 -19.88 8.65 12.96
C TRP A 245 -20.97 8.09 13.87
N THR A 246 -21.81 7.19 13.35
CA THR A 246 -22.81 6.52 14.18
C THR A 246 -22.13 5.69 15.29
N PRO A 247 -22.75 5.55 16.49
CA PRO A 247 -22.16 4.83 17.61
C PRO A 247 -21.68 3.41 17.29
N THR A 248 -22.39 2.74 16.39
CA THR A 248 -22.09 1.37 15.93
C THR A 248 -20.86 1.30 15.02
N VAL A 249 -20.55 2.35 14.24
CA VAL A 249 -19.50 2.34 13.23
C VAL A 249 -18.27 3.15 13.64
N ARG A 250 -18.44 4.17 14.50
CA ARG A 250 -17.32 5.04 14.93
C ARG A 250 -16.11 4.28 15.51
N ARG A 251 -16.36 3.12 16.16
CA ARG A 251 -15.29 2.26 16.67
C ARG A 251 -14.50 1.62 15.52
N ALA A 252 -15.19 1.10 14.51
CA ALA A 252 -14.56 0.57 13.31
C ALA A 252 -13.75 1.65 12.57
N LEU A 253 -14.28 2.87 12.48
CA LEU A 253 -13.57 4.02 11.91
C LEU A 253 -12.30 4.34 12.70
N PHE A 254 -12.38 4.39 14.03
CA PHE A 254 -11.23 4.64 14.90
C PHE A 254 -10.17 3.54 14.76
N ILE A 255 -10.57 2.27 14.70
CA ILE A 255 -9.65 1.14 14.49
C ILE A 255 -8.97 1.26 13.12
N ALA A 256 -9.73 1.46 12.04
CA ALA A 256 -9.19 1.48 10.70
C ALA A 256 -8.27 2.69 10.45
N VAL A 257 -8.75 3.90 10.76
CA VAL A 257 -7.97 5.14 10.59
C VAL A 257 -6.79 5.18 11.57
N GLY A 258 -7.01 4.86 12.85
CA GLY A 258 -5.95 4.85 13.87
C GLY A 258 -4.83 3.87 13.50
N PHE A 259 -5.17 2.67 13.05
CA PHE A 259 -4.15 1.69 12.64
C PHE A 259 -3.37 2.14 11.41
N THR A 260 -4.05 2.66 10.37
CA THR A 260 -3.37 3.12 9.15
C THR A 260 -2.52 4.38 9.39
N VAL A 261 -2.93 5.27 10.29
CA VAL A 261 -2.11 6.39 10.76
C VAL A 261 -0.87 5.88 11.50
N LEU A 262 -1.06 4.97 12.47
CA LEU A 262 0.06 4.38 13.23
C LEU A 262 1.03 3.64 12.30
N GLN A 263 0.54 2.96 11.28
CA GLN A 263 1.38 2.31 10.27
C GLN A 263 2.35 3.29 9.60
N GLN A 264 1.92 4.51 9.31
CA GLN A 264 2.75 5.51 8.64
C GLN A 264 3.72 6.21 9.61
N VAL A 265 3.26 6.56 10.81
CA VAL A 265 4.09 7.28 11.79
C VAL A 265 5.18 6.42 12.43
N THR A 266 5.17 5.10 12.23
CA THR A 266 6.33 4.24 12.56
C THR A 266 7.55 4.50 11.68
N GLY A 267 7.41 5.28 10.59
CA GLY A 267 8.53 5.71 9.74
C GLY A 267 8.87 4.76 8.59
N ILE A 268 7.98 3.83 8.21
CA ILE A 268 8.25 2.87 7.12
C ILE A 268 8.65 3.56 5.81
N ASN A 269 7.90 4.59 5.42
CA ASN A 269 8.14 5.26 4.16
C ASN A 269 9.39 6.17 4.20
N THR A 270 9.82 6.62 5.38
CA THR A 270 11.09 7.36 5.49
C THR A 270 12.29 6.48 5.17
N ILE A 271 12.24 5.20 5.54
CA ILE A 271 13.28 4.24 5.20
C ILE A 271 13.32 3.99 3.69
N ILE A 272 12.15 3.91 3.05
CA ILE A 272 12.04 3.69 1.60
C ILE A 272 12.51 4.94 0.83
N TYR A 273 12.04 6.13 1.20
CA TYR A 273 12.32 7.36 0.45
C TYR A 273 13.71 7.95 0.72
N TYR A 274 14.22 7.79 1.93
CA TYR A 274 15.47 8.40 2.38
C TYR A 274 16.54 7.37 2.74
N GLY A 275 16.39 6.10 2.30
CA GLY A 275 17.33 5.02 2.59
C GLY A 275 18.78 5.38 2.38
N PRO A 276 19.21 5.84 1.18
CA PRO A 276 20.59 6.22 0.94
C PRO A 276 21.05 7.34 1.88
N ARG A 277 20.16 8.28 2.23
CA ARG A 277 20.48 9.37 3.18
C ARG A 277 20.74 8.84 4.59
N ILE A 278 19.93 7.85 5.04
CA ILE A 278 20.11 7.19 6.34
C ILE A 278 21.46 6.46 6.37
N PHE A 279 21.82 5.76 5.29
CA PHE A 279 23.11 5.07 5.16
C PHE A 279 24.30 6.03 5.12
N ALA A 280 24.17 7.17 4.45
CA ALA A 280 25.16 8.22 4.47
C ALA A 280 25.39 8.77 5.90
N LEU A 281 24.31 8.98 6.66
CA LEU A 281 24.39 9.37 8.09
C LEU A 281 25.04 8.29 8.96
N ALA A 282 24.92 7.02 8.58
CA ALA A 282 25.56 5.89 9.27
C ALA A 282 27.04 5.69 8.86
N GLY A 283 27.58 6.54 7.97
CA GLY A 283 29.01 6.55 7.62
C GLY A 283 29.33 5.89 6.27
N ILE A 284 28.32 5.52 5.44
CA ILE A 284 28.56 5.10 4.06
C ILE A 284 28.75 6.35 3.20
N ALA A 285 30.01 6.73 2.96
CA ALA A 285 30.35 8.01 2.30
C ALA A 285 30.09 8.00 0.79
N GLU A 286 30.13 6.84 0.14
CA GLU A 286 29.94 6.71 -1.30
C GLU A 286 28.45 6.54 -1.63
N ASP A 287 27.92 7.42 -2.47
CA ASP A 287 26.52 7.43 -2.88
C ASP A 287 26.08 6.08 -3.49
N LYS A 288 26.90 5.50 -4.35
CA LYS A 288 26.62 4.22 -4.99
C LYS A 288 26.50 3.08 -3.97
N SER A 289 27.36 3.06 -2.98
CA SER A 289 27.32 2.07 -1.88
C SER A 289 26.10 2.26 -0.98
N ALA A 290 25.69 3.51 -0.72
CA ALA A 290 24.47 3.83 0.04
C ALA A 290 23.19 3.40 -0.72
N ILE A 291 23.15 3.61 -2.03
CA ILE A 291 22.04 3.13 -2.89
C ILE A 291 22.01 1.61 -2.92
N PHE A 292 23.17 0.93 -3.01
CA PHE A 292 23.24 -0.53 -2.98
C PHE A 292 22.75 -1.11 -1.64
N ALA A 293 23.12 -0.48 -0.52
CA ALA A 293 22.60 -0.88 0.79
C ALA A 293 21.08 -0.75 0.87
N THR A 294 20.52 0.32 0.28
CA THR A 294 19.06 0.53 0.17
C THR A 294 18.41 -0.56 -0.68
N PHE A 295 19.01 -0.90 -1.82
CA PHE A 295 18.54 -2.01 -2.65
C PHE A 295 18.52 -3.34 -1.88
N LEU A 296 19.54 -3.65 -1.06
CA LEU A 296 19.53 -4.86 -0.24
C LEU A 296 18.38 -4.88 0.76
N VAL A 297 18.06 -3.74 1.38
CA VAL A 297 16.89 -3.61 2.26
C VAL A 297 15.59 -3.85 1.49
N ALA A 298 15.47 -3.28 0.29
CA ALA A 298 14.30 -3.49 -0.57
C ALA A 298 14.19 -4.96 -1.05
N LEU A 299 15.30 -5.63 -1.34
CA LEU A 299 15.33 -7.04 -1.69
C LEU A 299 14.83 -7.91 -0.52
N VAL A 300 15.28 -7.62 0.69
CA VAL A 300 14.79 -8.29 1.92
C VAL A 300 13.29 -8.04 2.09
N ASN A 301 12.78 -6.83 1.79
CA ASN A 301 11.35 -6.54 1.80
C ASN A 301 10.56 -7.42 0.83
N VAL A 302 11.05 -7.62 -0.40
CA VAL A 302 10.44 -8.52 -1.39
C VAL A 302 10.35 -9.96 -0.85
N LEU A 303 11.46 -10.49 -0.33
CA LEU A 303 11.51 -11.84 0.22
C LEU A 303 10.57 -12.00 1.43
N ALA A 304 10.58 -11.03 2.33
CA ALA A 304 9.69 -11.02 3.50
C ALA A 304 8.21 -10.93 3.09
N THR A 305 7.87 -10.19 2.03
CA THR A 305 6.50 -10.10 1.50
C THR A 305 6.02 -11.46 0.98
N ILE A 306 6.87 -12.25 0.31
CA ILE A 306 6.51 -13.61 -0.13
C ILE A 306 6.15 -14.49 1.08
N VAL A 307 6.96 -14.44 2.13
CA VAL A 307 6.71 -15.19 3.38
C VAL A 307 5.41 -14.70 4.05
N ALA A 308 5.17 -13.39 4.04
CA ALA A 308 3.99 -12.78 4.63
C ALA A 308 2.68 -13.30 4.00
N LEU A 309 2.63 -13.45 2.67
CA LEU A 309 1.45 -13.95 1.95
C LEU A 309 1.01 -15.35 2.44
N VAL A 310 1.95 -16.18 2.90
CA VAL A 310 1.66 -17.52 3.44
C VAL A 310 1.35 -17.47 4.94
N LEU A 311 2.01 -16.57 5.67
CA LEU A 311 2.00 -16.57 7.13
C LEU A 311 0.73 -15.94 7.71
N VAL A 312 0.18 -14.91 7.05
CA VAL A 312 -1.00 -14.16 7.52
C VAL A 312 -2.22 -15.05 7.72
N ASP A 313 -2.46 -16.01 6.82
CA ASP A 313 -3.61 -16.90 6.91
C ASP A 313 -3.42 -18.02 7.95
N ARG A 314 -2.17 -18.38 8.27
CA ARG A 314 -1.87 -19.48 9.20
C ARG A 314 -1.84 -19.03 10.66
N VAL A 315 -1.16 -17.93 10.96
CA VAL A 315 -0.87 -17.52 12.35
C VAL A 315 -2.01 -16.67 12.94
N GLY A 316 -2.62 -15.80 12.16
CA GLY A 316 -3.61 -14.81 12.63
C GLY A 316 -3.02 -13.40 12.71
N ARG A 317 -3.94 -12.41 12.84
CA ARG A 317 -3.57 -10.99 12.68
C ARG A 317 -2.85 -10.44 13.91
N LYS A 318 -3.39 -10.64 15.10
CA LYS A 318 -2.81 -10.11 16.36
C LYS A 318 -1.42 -10.67 16.68
N PRO A 319 -1.16 -11.99 16.67
CA PRO A 319 0.16 -12.53 16.96
C PRO A 319 1.25 -11.98 16.03
N LEU A 320 0.96 -11.91 14.71
CA LEU A 320 1.90 -11.36 13.75
C LEU A 320 2.21 -9.88 14.00
N LEU A 321 1.20 -9.09 14.40
CA LEU A 321 1.41 -7.69 14.76
C LEU A 321 2.26 -7.56 16.02
N TYR A 322 2.04 -8.38 17.05
CA TYR A 322 2.88 -8.35 18.23
C TYR A 322 4.35 -8.65 17.91
N TRP A 323 4.62 -9.72 17.19
CA TRP A 323 5.99 -10.08 16.83
C TRP A 323 6.64 -9.04 15.91
N GLY A 324 5.91 -8.62 14.87
CA GLY A 324 6.44 -7.64 13.92
C GLY A 324 6.70 -6.28 14.57
N VAL A 325 5.72 -5.71 15.26
CA VAL A 325 5.88 -4.38 15.85
C VAL A 325 6.91 -4.39 17.00
N SER A 326 7.02 -5.49 17.77
CA SER A 326 8.08 -5.64 18.78
C SER A 326 9.47 -5.68 18.13
N GLY A 327 9.64 -6.42 17.03
CA GLY A 327 10.89 -6.45 16.26
C GLY A 327 11.22 -5.09 15.65
N MET A 328 10.22 -4.36 15.10
CA MET A 328 10.40 -2.99 14.63
C MET A 328 10.85 -2.06 15.76
N THR A 329 10.22 -2.14 16.92
CA THR A 329 10.56 -1.34 18.10
C THR A 329 12.01 -1.58 18.51
N LEU A 330 12.39 -2.84 18.70
CA LEU A 330 13.75 -3.21 19.09
C LEU A 330 14.78 -2.71 18.08
N SER A 331 14.51 -2.91 16.79
CA SER A 331 15.38 -2.48 15.71
C SER A 331 15.61 -0.96 15.71
N LEU A 332 14.54 -0.15 15.85
CA LEU A 332 14.65 1.30 15.90
C LEU A 332 15.35 1.80 17.16
N LEU A 333 15.14 1.17 18.32
CA LEU A 333 15.82 1.54 19.57
C LEU A 333 17.31 1.18 19.52
N VAL A 334 17.67 0.04 18.95
CA VAL A 334 19.08 -0.35 18.72
C VAL A 334 19.74 0.64 17.76
N LEU A 335 19.05 1.01 16.67
CA LEU A 335 19.54 2.00 15.71
C LEU A 335 19.74 3.36 16.37
N ALA A 336 18.78 3.83 17.17
CA ALA A 336 18.86 5.08 17.91
C ALA A 336 20.03 5.09 18.92
N GLY A 337 20.20 4.00 19.67
CA GLY A 337 21.32 3.82 20.59
C GLY A 337 22.68 3.79 19.89
N SER A 338 22.73 3.22 18.68
CA SER A 338 23.95 3.19 17.87
C SER A 338 24.31 4.58 17.36
N PHE A 339 23.34 5.38 16.91
CA PHE A 339 23.56 6.78 16.55
C PHE A 339 23.97 7.64 17.78
N HIS A 340 23.44 7.35 18.97
CA HIS A 340 23.86 8.04 20.18
C HIS A 340 25.34 7.79 20.52
N ARG A 341 25.85 6.60 20.19
CA ARG A 341 27.25 6.20 20.39
C ARG A 341 28.07 6.24 19.09
N GLN A 342 27.72 7.11 18.16
CA GLN A 342 28.30 7.17 16.82
C GLN A 342 29.83 7.26 16.83
N ALA A 343 30.41 8.07 17.73
CA ALA A 343 31.86 8.20 17.86
C ALA A 343 32.56 6.91 18.26
N ALA A 344 31.94 6.12 19.16
CA ALA A 344 32.48 4.83 19.61
C ALA A 344 32.28 3.68 18.61
N LEU A 345 31.27 3.78 17.76
CA LEU A 345 30.85 2.74 16.81
C LEU A 345 31.18 3.10 15.36
N ALA A 346 32.04 4.10 15.09
CA ALA A 346 32.26 4.64 13.76
C ALA A 346 32.58 3.57 12.70
N SER A 347 33.35 2.54 13.03
CA SER A 347 33.73 1.43 12.12
C SER A 347 32.62 0.42 11.87
N SER A 348 31.64 0.31 12.77
CA SER A 348 30.58 -0.71 12.73
C SER A 348 29.18 -0.14 12.53
N LEU A 349 29.00 1.19 12.61
CA LEU A 349 27.71 1.85 12.57
C LEU A 349 26.95 1.55 11.27
N ALA A 350 27.63 1.54 10.12
CA ALA A 350 27.03 1.22 8.84
C ALA A 350 26.47 -0.21 8.80
N VAL A 351 27.20 -1.17 9.36
CA VAL A 351 26.77 -2.59 9.43
C VAL A 351 25.56 -2.71 10.37
N ILE A 352 25.63 -2.08 11.53
CA ILE A 352 24.53 -2.10 12.52
C ILE A 352 23.27 -1.44 11.92
N ALA A 353 23.42 -0.28 11.27
CA ALA A 353 22.30 0.40 10.63
C ALA A 353 21.66 -0.47 9.54
N THR A 354 22.48 -1.11 8.70
CA THR A 354 21.98 -2.03 7.65
C THR A 354 21.21 -3.19 8.27
N ALA A 355 21.78 -3.87 9.27
CA ALA A 355 21.12 -4.98 9.96
C ALA A 355 19.80 -4.53 10.62
N CYS A 356 19.81 -3.39 11.32
CA CYS A 356 18.60 -2.84 11.95
C CYS A 356 17.51 -2.53 10.91
N LEU A 357 17.85 -1.90 9.79
CA LEU A 357 16.87 -1.57 8.75
C LEU A 357 16.34 -2.84 8.06
N MET A 358 17.17 -3.86 7.84
CA MET A 358 16.72 -5.15 7.32
C MET A 358 15.76 -5.87 8.28
N VAL A 359 16.06 -5.87 9.57
CA VAL A 359 15.15 -6.44 10.60
C VAL A 359 13.84 -5.64 10.64
N TYR A 360 13.93 -4.32 10.67
CA TYR A 360 12.76 -3.44 10.68
C TYR A 360 11.83 -3.72 9.49
N ILE A 361 12.37 -3.72 8.26
CA ILE A 361 11.58 -3.91 7.05
C ILE A 361 10.97 -5.32 6.99
N THR A 362 11.72 -6.33 7.43
CA THR A 362 11.23 -7.71 7.53
C THR A 362 10.04 -7.78 8.48
N CYS A 363 10.19 -7.22 9.67
CA CYS A 363 9.13 -7.17 10.68
C CYS A 363 7.89 -6.42 10.19
N PHE A 364 8.06 -5.31 9.49
CA PHE A 364 6.97 -4.58 8.86
C PHE A 364 6.27 -5.40 7.76
N ALA A 365 7.04 -6.04 6.88
CA ALA A 365 6.52 -6.75 5.72
C ALA A 365 5.62 -7.93 6.07
N PHE A 366 5.91 -8.67 7.16
CA PHE A 366 5.05 -9.78 7.57
C PHE A 366 3.95 -9.38 8.57
N SER A 367 3.94 -8.15 9.06
CA SER A 367 2.97 -7.69 10.06
C SER A 367 2.13 -6.52 9.56
N MET A 368 2.58 -5.29 9.79
CA MET A 368 1.78 -4.08 9.53
C MET A 368 1.46 -3.89 8.04
N GLY A 369 2.34 -4.32 7.12
CA GLY A 369 2.16 -4.17 5.69
C GLY A 369 0.85 -4.79 5.19
N PRO A 370 0.71 -6.12 5.22
CA PRO A 370 -0.49 -6.80 4.72
C PRO A 370 -1.68 -6.68 5.67
N ILE A 371 -1.47 -6.75 6.98
CA ILE A 371 -2.55 -6.82 7.98
C ILE A 371 -3.34 -5.51 8.01
N GLY A 372 -2.72 -4.36 7.77
CA GLY A 372 -3.39 -3.08 7.78
C GLY A 372 -4.58 -3.02 6.83
N TRP A 373 -4.38 -3.42 5.60
CA TRP A 373 -5.43 -3.41 4.58
C TRP A 373 -6.49 -4.49 4.80
N ILE A 374 -6.10 -5.64 5.35
CA ILE A 374 -7.05 -6.70 5.73
C ILE A 374 -8.00 -6.17 6.80
N ILE A 375 -7.48 -5.58 7.87
CA ILE A 375 -8.29 -5.04 8.97
C ILE A 375 -9.23 -3.94 8.48
N VAL A 376 -8.73 -3.00 7.67
CA VAL A 376 -9.56 -1.92 7.12
C VAL A 376 -10.77 -2.47 6.37
N THR A 377 -10.64 -3.61 5.69
CA THR A 377 -11.76 -4.22 4.97
C THR A 377 -12.65 -5.10 5.85
N GLU A 378 -12.12 -5.67 6.93
CA GLU A 378 -12.83 -6.61 7.82
C GLU A 378 -13.65 -5.90 8.92
N VAL A 379 -13.29 -4.68 9.34
CA VAL A 379 -13.96 -4.01 10.46
C VAL A 379 -15.25 -3.27 10.08
N PHE A 380 -15.44 -2.96 8.79
CA PHE A 380 -16.63 -2.22 8.36
C PHE A 380 -17.75 -3.11 7.85
N PRO A 381 -19.03 -2.81 8.22
CA PRO A 381 -20.19 -3.42 7.59
C PRO A 381 -20.20 -3.22 6.07
N LEU A 382 -20.72 -4.16 5.31
CA LEU A 382 -20.75 -4.14 3.83
C LEU A 382 -21.28 -2.81 3.26
N ARG A 383 -22.33 -2.23 3.88
CA ARG A 383 -22.97 -0.99 3.42
C ARG A 383 -22.07 0.25 3.52
N LEU A 384 -21.12 0.27 4.46
CA LEU A 384 -20.24 1.40 4.76
C LEU A 384 -18.77 1.14 4.43
N ARG A 385 -18.42 -0.07 3.98
CA ARG A 385 -17.04 -0.50 3.75
C ARG A 385 -16.29 0.42 2.79
N ALA A 386 -16.89 0.78 1.67
CA ALA A 386 -16.23 1.64 0.69
C ALA A 386 -15.81 2.99 1.29
N ARG A 387 -16.67 3.60 2.13
CA ARG A 387 -16.37 4.88 2.80
C ARG A 387 -15.37 4.73 3.93
N GLY A 388 -15.47 3.64 4.68
CA GLY A 388 -14.50 3.31 5.73
C GLY A 388 -13.10 3.12 5.16
N VAL A 389 -12.98 2.37 4.06
CA VAL A 389 -11.70 2.21 3.33
C VAL A 389 -11.19 3.55 2.82
N ALA A 390 -12.04 4.39 2.22
CA ALA A 390 -11.66 5.71 1.76
C ALA A 390 -11.14 6.61 2.90
N ALA A 391 -11.82 6.62 4.06
CA ALA A 391 -11.38 7.37 5.23
C ALA A 391 -10.02 6.88 5.75
N ALA A 392 -9.80 5.55 5.83
CA ALA A 392 -8.53 4.97 6.23
C ALA A 392 -7.41 5.29 5.23
N THR A 393 -7.69 5.25 3.94
CA THR A 393 -6.73 5.62 2.88
C THR A 393 -6.33 7.09 2.97
N LEU A 394 -7.28 8.00 3.20
CA LEU A 394 -6.99 9.43 3.41
C LEU A 394 -6.15 9.64 4.68
N GLY A 395 -6.48 8.97 5.78
CA GLY A 395 -5.70 9.01 7.02
C GLY A 395 -4.28 8.53 6.82
N SER A 396 -4.11 7.40 6.14
CA SER A 396 -2.80 6.85 5.76
C SER A 396 -2.00 7.81 4.87
N GLY A 397 -2.61 8.31 3.79
CA GLY A 397 -1.95 9.22 2.85
C GLY A 397 -1.52 10.53 3.52
N THR A 398 -2.40 11.14 4.34
CA THR A 398 -2.08 12.36 5.09
C THR A 398 -0.93 12.14 6.06
N SER A 399 -0.94 11.03 6.81
CA SER A 399 0.12 10.72 7.77
C SER A 399 1.44 10.43 7.06
N ASN A 400 1.41 9.69 5.95
CA ASN A 400 2.60 9.46 5.12
C ASN A 400 3.18 10.78 4.60
N PHE A 401 2.34 11.69 4.10
CA PHE A 401 2.76 13.01 3.64
C PHE A 401 3.45 13.80 4.76
N ILE A 402 2.83 13.88 5.95
CA ILE A 402 3.41 14.61 7.08
C ILE A 402 4.75 14.00 7.49
N VAL A 403 4.83 12.68 7.65
CA VAL A 403 6.06 11.99 8.05
C VAL A 403 7.18 12.18 7.02
N SER A 404 6.85 12.09 5.73
CA SER A 404 7.82 12.26 4.65
C SER A 404 8.29 13.72 4.51
N LEU A 405 7.39 14.69 4.77
CA LEU A 405 7.68 16.13 4.69
C LEU A 405 8.52 16.62 5.89
N THR A 406 8.55 15.89 7.00
CA THR A 406 9.17 16.34 8.25
C THR A 406 10.38 15.53 8.68
N PHE A 407 10.74 14.48 7.96
CA PHE A 407 11.78 13.53 8.38
C PHE A 407 13.18 14.15 8.45
N LEU A 408 13.62 14.83 7.38
CA LEU A 408 14.95 15.46 7.35
C LEU A 408 15.03 16.66 8.28
N SER A 409 13.95 17.45 8.36
CA SER A 409 13.80 18.55 9.30
C SER A 409 13.86 18.08 10.75
N LEU A 410 13.24 16.94 11.06
CA LEU A 410 13.30 16.31 12.39
C LEU A 410 14.72 15.83 12.72
N ILE A 411 15.43 15.23 11.76
CA ILE A 411 16.84 14.86 11.92
C ILE A 411 17.71 16.09 12.20
N GLN A 412 17.48 17.19 11.50
CA GLN A 412 18.24 18.43 11.72
C GLN A 412 17.95 19.06 13.10
N ALA A 413 16.71 19.05 13.55
CA ALA A 413 16.30 19.68 14.80
C ALA A 413 16.62 18.84 16.04
N ALA A 414 16.35 17.53 15.99
CA ALA A 414 16.46 16.62 17.14
C ALA A 414 17.68 15.70 17.08
N GLY A 415 18.31 15.55 15.91
CA GLY A 415 19.39 14.61 15.67
C GLY A 415 18.93 13.20 15.32
N ASN A 416 19.86 12.39 14.78
CA ASN A 416 19.54 11.03 14.30
C ASN A 416 18.99 10.13 15.40
N SER A 417 19.64 10.09 16.56
CA SER A 417 19.24 9.23 17.68
C SER A 417 17.81 9.53 18.16
N ALA A 418 17.49 10.81 18.40
CA ALA A 418 16.17 11.20 18.89
C ALA A 418 15.07 10.92 17.85
N THR A 419 15.33 11.11 16.56
CA THR A 419 14.39 10.81 15.48
C THR A 419 14.00 9.34 15.46
N PHE A 420 14.97 8.42 15.53
CA PHE A 420 14.68 6.99 15.58
C PHE A 420 14.05 6.54 16.91
N CYS A 421 14.37 7.21 18.05
CA CYS A 421 13.66 7.02 19.30
C CYS A 421 12.18 7.41 19.20
N ILE A 422 11.84 8.52 18.55
CA ILE A 422 10.46 8.97 18.33
C ILE A 422 9.68 7.90 17.53
N TYR A 423 10.25 7.39 16.44
CA TYR A 423 9.61 6.33 15.66
C TYR A 423 9.47 5.03 16.45
N GLY A 424 10.47 4.67 17.27
CA GLY A 424 10.37 3.56 18.23
C GLY A 424 9.24 3.76 19.25
N GLY A 425 9.05 4.98 19.73
CA GLY A 425 7.93 5.37 20.58
C GLY A 425 6.56 5.17 19.92
N PHE A 426 6.43 5.51 18.62
CA PHE A 426 5.21 5.21 17.86
C PHE A 426 5.00 3.72 17.66
N CYS A 427 6.06 2.91 17.51
CA CYS A 427 5.92 1.45 17.49
C CYS A 427 5.41 0.93 18.85
N ILE A 428 5.88 1.45 19.98
CA ILE A 428 5.37 1.11 21.32
C ILE A 428 3.89 1.50 21.44
N LEU A 429 3.52 2.73 21.00
CA LEU A 429 2.12 3.15 20.95
C LEU A 429 1.26 2.21 20.10
N THR A 430 1.81 1.73 19.01
CA THR A 430 1.13 0.74 18.13
C THR A 430 0.92 -0.59 18.87
N LEU A 431 1.88 -1.06 19.68
CA LEU A 431 1.68 -2.26 20.51
C LEU A 431 0.53 -2.08 21.50
N PHE A 432 0.45 -0.92 22.17
CA PHE A 432 -0.68 -0.60 23.04
C PHE A 432 -2.01 -0.55 22.26
N PHE A 433 -2.02 0.05 21.08
CA PHE A 433 -3.21 0.08 20.22
C PHE A 433 -3.66 -1.33 19.82
N VAL A 434 -2.74 -2.19 19.40
CA VAL A 434 -3.03 -3.59 19.08
C VAL A 434 -3.56 -4.35 20.29
N ARG A 435 -3.02 -4.09 21.50
CA ARG A 435 -3.41 -4.78 22.73
C ARG A 435 -4.82 -4.41 23.18
N PHE A 436 -5.14 -3.12 23.17
CA PHE A 436 -6.34 -2.60 23.85
C PHE A 436 -7.48 -2.25 22.90
N VAL A 437 -7.17 -1.89 21.65
CA VAL A 437 -8.17 -1.36 20.70
C VAL A 437 -8.55 -2.39 19.63
N MET A 438 -7.57 -3.15 19.14
CA MET A 438 -7.77 -4.02 18.00
C MET A 438 -8.46 -5.35 18.37
N PRO A 439 -9.56 -5.75 17.70
CA PRO A 439 -10.14 -7.09 17.84
C PRO A 439 -9.29 -8.13 17.07
N GLU A 440 -9.36 -9.41 17.47
CA GLU A 440 -8.89 -10.50 16.62
C GLU A 440 -9.98 -10.81 15.60
N THR A 441 -9.63 -10.75 14.30
CA THR A 441 -10.60 -10.93 13.21
C THR A 441 -10.55 -12.30 12.57
N LYS A 442 -9.52 -13.13 12.87
CA LYS A 442 -9.37 -14.47 12.30
C LYS A 442 -10.58 -15.36 12.66
N GLY A 443 -11.30 -15.84 11.63
CA GLY A 443 -12.38 -16.82 11.80
C GLY A 443 -13.67 -16.28 12.43
N ARG A 444 -13.84 -14.95 12.55
CA ARG A 444 -15.07 -14.33 13.03
C ARG A 444 -15.91 -13.81 11.86
N GLU A 445 -17.22 -14.01 11.92
CA GLU A 445 -18.14 -13.38 10.96
C GLU A 445 -18.17 -11.88 11.17
N LEU A 446 -18.17 -11.12 10.07
CA LEU A 446 -18.10 -9.65 10.05
C LEU A 446 -19.20 -8.97 10.89
N GLU A 447 -20.36 -9.60 11.00
CA GLU A 447 -21.52 -9.12 11.76
C GLU A 447 -21.33 -9.23 13.27
N SER A 448 -20.56 -10.21 13.76
CA SER A 448 -20.26 -10.39 15.18
C SER A 448 -19.24 -9.38 15.71
N ILE A 449 -18.33 -8.86 14.85
CA ILE A 449 -17.30 -7.89 15.22
C ILE A 449 -17.92 -6.51 15.49
N SER A 450 -19.02 -6.17 14.81
CA SER A 450 -19.71 -4.90 14.98
C SER A 450 -20.68 -4.88 16.19
N ALA A 451 -20.98 -6.03 16.81
CA ALA A 451 -21.98 -6.18 17.85
C ALA A 451 -21.45 -6.31 19.29
N GLU A 452 -20.13 -6.47 19.52
CA GLU A 452 -19.61 -6.65 20.88
C GLU A 452 -19.51 -5.31 21.66
N PRO A 453 -20.29 -5.12 22.75
CA PRO A 453 -20.00 -4.09 23.75
C PRO A 453 -18.81 -4.55 24.61
N THR A 454 -17.90 -3.64 24.88
CA THR A 454 -16.78 -3.80 25.82
C THR A 454 -17.28 -3.92 27.27
N HIS A 455 -17.82 -5.04 27.68
CA HIS A 455 -18.03 -5.42 29.08
C HIS A 455 -18.40 -6.91 29.20
N SER A 456 -17.43 -7.78 29.41
CA SER A 456 -17.62 -8.99 30.20
C SER A 456 -16.30 -9.72 30.50
N SER A 457 -15.45 -9.12 31.32
CA SER A 457 -14.37 -9.88 31.99
C SER A 457 -14.36 -9.66 33.50
N LEU A 458 -15.46 -9.18 34.09
CA LEU A 458 -15.55 -8.99 35.54
C LEU A 458 -16.77 -9.65 36.21
N ASN A 459 -17.55 -10.51 35.55
CA ASN A 459 -18.65 -11.23 36.22
C ASN A 459 -18.81 -12.68 35.73
N ARG A 460 -17.76 -13.50 35.89
CA ARG A 460 -17.88 -14.96 35.98
C ARG A 460 -17.35 -15.44 37.32
N GLY A 461 -17.95 -14.96 38.38
CA GLY A 461 -17.56 -15.32 39.73
C GLY A 461 -18.67 -15.23 40.77
N ALA A 462 -19.93 -15.19 40.35
CA ALA A 462 -21.02 -15.15 41.34
C ALA A 462 -22.32 -15.76 40.79
N SER A 463 -22.38 -17.06 40.53
CA SER A 463 -23.64 -17.84 40.59
C SER A 463 -23.36 -19.34 40.47
N ALA A 464 -22.60 -19.88 41.41
CA ALA A 464 -22.60 -21.30 41.71
C ALA A 464 -22.83 -21.47 43.22
N GLY A 465 -24.06 -21.37 43.64
CA GLY A 465 -24.42 -21.52 45.07
C GLY A 465 -25.85 -21.11 45.29
N ASN A 466 -26.80 -21.95 44.93
CA ASN A 466 -28.00 -22.26 45.68
C ASN A 466 -29.01 -23.02 44.81
N GLN A 467 -29.01 -24.34 44.93
CA GLN A 467 -30.24 -25.13 44.94
C GLN A 467 -29.91 -26.46 45.61
N THR A 468 -30.29 -26.53 46.87
CA THR A 468 -30.58 -27.76 47.62
C THR A 468 -31.79 -28.44 47.01
#